data_b75ff788ea5abb961885dbd74c3f3a2c
#
_entry.id   b75ff788ea5abb961885dbd74c3f3a2c
#
_cell.length_a   1.000
_cell.length_b   1.000
_cell.length_c   1.000
_cell.angle_alpha   90.00
_cell.angle_beta   90.00
_cell.angle_gamma   90.00
#
_symmetry.space_group_name_H-M   'P 1'
#
loop_
_entity.id
_entity.type
_entity.pdbx_description
1 polymer ?
#
loop_
_entity_poly.entity_id
_entity_poly.type
_entity_poly.pdbx_seq_one_letter_code
_entity_poly.pdbx_strand_id
1 'polypeptide(L)'
;MVIETYEKKYTVVQHLSAGPRKEIYSCRCSGEDDLYTVICFKDKQITNSIIEYICEQKKNVSFTDLVEHFVAGEYFHVVFTEPKGLDLERRLRQHPSLVERLVMGKKIMEKLVLQKPDNYFLCQCLTPMNMYITDSGDASFYYSLFEVEKHEDYTGRKASAYLYRIISMLFADELKKNVVPPMEAFLKSIKEMDELDYISLYSSYNDAMVAVLGIPEEELATPKNFLFRLWERIKGVRTQIKKVLLFIIFVGVFIYMVYNIYNAGRIKNYVDHFESIGSVTIQEGEDEQ
;
A
#
# COMPACT_ATOMS: atom_id res chain seq x y z
N MET A 1 11.96 -13.97 -30.51
CA MET A 1 11.72 -15.24 -29.79
C MET A 1 10.26 -15.60 -29.97
N VAL A 2 9.99 -16.88 -30.22
CA VAL A 2 8.61 -17.41 -30.37
C VAL A 2 8.45 -18.51 -29.34
N ILE A 3 7.33 -18.51 -28.63
CA ILE A 3 6.92 -19.55 -27.69
C ILE A 3 5.74 -20.27 -28.34
N GLU A 4 5.88 -21.57 -28.56
CA GLU A 4 4.90 -22.33 -29.32
C GLU A 4 4.20 -23.35 -28.41
N THR A 5 2.87 -23.40 -28.52
CA THR A 5 2.04 -24.46 -28.00
C THR A 5 1.58 -25.37 -29.15
N TYR A 6 0.81 -26.40 -28.86
CA TYR A 6 0.23 -27.25 -29.90
C TYR A 6 -0.70 -26.48 -30.84
N GLU A 7 -1.42 -25.49 -30.35
CA GLU A 7 -2.46 -24.77 -31.10
C GLU A 7 -2.06 -23.32 -31.44
N LYS A 8 -1.22 -22.69 -30.63
CA LYS A 8 -0.94 -21.25 -30.70
C LYS A 8 0.57 -20.96 -30.75
N LYS A 9 0.89 -19.80 -31.35
CA LYS A 9 2.22 -19.24 -31.39
C LYS A 9 2.23 -17.84 -30.78
N TYR A 10 3.02 -17.66 -29.72
CA TYR A 10 3.23 -16.40 -29.03
C TYR A 10 4.54 -15.77 -29.45
N THR A 11 4.47 -14.73 -30.25
CA THR A 11 5.66 -13.95 -30.63
C THR A 11 5.97 -12.93 -29.56
N VAL A 12 7.16 -12.98 -28.98
CA VAL A 12 7.60 -12.03 -27.97
C VAL A 12 7.76 -10.65 -28.60
N VAL A 13 7.00 -9.68 -28.07
CA VAL A 13 7.04 -8.27 -28.45
C VAL A 13 7.98 -7.51 -27.52
N GLN A 14 7.88 -7.79 -26.22
CA GLN A 14 8.68 -7.12 -25.20
C GLN A 14 9.03 -8.08 -24.05
N HIS A 15 10.21 -7.90 -23.48
CA HIS A 15 10.63 -8.55 -22.25
C HIS A 15 10.31 -7.63 -21.07
N LEU A 16 9.33 -8.00 -20.25
CA LEU A 16 8.84 -7.18 -19.14
C LEU A 16 9.68 -7.36 -17.87
N SER A 17 10.13 -8.59 -17.59
CA SER A 17 10.94 -8.88 -16.41
C SER A 17 11.82 -10.12 -16.65
N ALA A 18 13.08 -10.02 -16.21
CA ALA A 18 14.04 -11.11 -16.20
C ALA A 18 14.46 -11.44 -14.77
N GLY A 19 14.23 -12.67 -14.37
CA GLY A 19 14.65 -13.19 -13.07
C GLY A 19 15.23 -14.60 -13.17
N PRO A 20 15.98 -15.06 -12.16
CA PRO A 20 16.54 -16.42 -12.17
C PRO A 20 15.50 -17.51 -12.08
N ARG A 21 14.33 -17.23 -11.49
CA ARG A 21 13.26 -18.21 -11.28
C ARG A 21 12.16 -18.14 -12.32
N LYS A 22 11.89 -16.92 -12.84
CA LYS A 22 10.86 -16.70 -13.87
C LYS A 22 11.20 -15.51 -14.75
N GLU A 23 10.67 -15.51 -15.97
CA GLU A 23 10.67 -14.41 -16.91
C GLU A 23 9.25 -14.05 -17.31
N ILE A 24 9.01 -12.80 -17.64
CA ILE A 24 7.70 -12.29 -18.05
C ILE A 24 7.86 -11.56 -19.37
N TYR A 25 7.02 -11.93 -20.32
CA TYR A 25 7.01 -11.40 -21.67
C TYR A 25 5.65 -10.82 -22.03
N SER A 26 5.64 -9.72 -22.77
CA SER A 26 4.50 -9.31 -23.58
C SER A 26 4.61 -9.98 -24.92
N CYS A 27 3.56 -10.69 -25.34
CA CYS A 27 3.53 -11.49 -26.53
C CYS A 27 2.31 -11.18 -27.39
N ARG A 28 2.43 -11.40 -28.69
CA ARG A 28 1.31 -11.39 -29.63
C ARG A 28 1.00 -12.82 -30.07
N CYS A 29 -0.26 -13.22 -30.00
CA CYS A 29 -0.71 -14.49 -30.55
C CYS A 29 -0.88 -14.37 -32.07
N SER A 30 -0.48 -15.41 -32.82
CA SER A 30 -0.66 -15.42 -34.26
C SER A 30 -2.13 -15.39 -34.64
N GLY A 31 -2.54 -14.38 -35.46
CA GLY A 31 -3.92 -14.21 -35.90
C GLY A 31 -4.79 -13.38 -34.96
N GLU A 32 -4.25 -12.86 -33.86
CA GLU A 32 -4.96 -12.02 -32.90
C GLU A 32 -4.24 -10.67 -32.76
N ASP A 33 -5.00 -9.59 -32.58
CA ASP A 33 -4.43 -8.25 -32.35
C ASP A 33 -4.13 -7.98 -30.87
N ASP A 34 -4.70 -8.78 -29.98
CA ASP A 34 -4.52 -8.65 -28.55
C ASP A 34 -3.11 -9.08 -28.09
N LEU A 35 -2.62 -8.42 -27.05
CA LEU A 35 -1.39 -8.79 -26.38
C LEU A 35 -1.68 -9.70 -25.19
N TYR A 36 -0.71 -10.53 -24.88
CA TYR A 36 -0.75 -11.52 -23.80
C TYR A 36 0.49 -11.41 -22.93
N THR A 37 0.29 -11.47 -21.63
CA THR A 37 1.38 -11.62 -20.67
C THR A 37 1.71 -13.10 -20.51
N VAL A 38 2.90 -13.52 -20.94
CA VAL A 38 3.39 -14.89 -20.81
C VAL A 38 4.43 -14.93 -19.69
N ILE A 39 4.18 -15.74 -18.67
CA ILE A 39 5.07 -15.97 -17.53
C ILE A 39 5.72 -17.33 -17.72
N CYS A 40 7.04 -17.35 -17.86
CA CYS A 40 7.86 -18.53 -18.02
C CYS A 40 8.55 -18.89 -16.70
N PHE A 41 8.21 -19.99 -16.09
CA PHE A 41 8.85 -20.53 -14.88
C PHE A 41 10.01 -21.43 -15.24
N LYS A 42 11.22 -21.04 -14.78
CA LYS A 42 12.48 -21.76 -15.01
C LYS A 42 12.85 -22.68 -13.84
N ASP A 43 12.32 -22.41 -12.68
CA ASP A 43 12.59 -23.15 -11.46
C ASP A 43 11.63 -24.35 -11.36
N LYS A 44 12.18 -25.56 -11.45
CA LYS A 44 11.40 -26.82 -11.38
C LYS A 44 10.71 -27.02 -10.03
N GLN A 45 11.30 -26.54 -8.92
CA GLN A 45 10.69 -26.69 -7.60
C GLN A 45 9.42 -25.81 -7.50
N ILE A 46 9.52 -24.57 -7.95
CA ILE A 46 8.35 -23.68 -8.01
C ILE A 46 7.31 -24.27 -8.97
N THR A 47 7.71 -24.71 -10.15
CA THR A 47 6.79 -25.31 -11.12
C THR A 47 6.00 -26.45 -10.50
N ASN A 48 6.67 -27.39 -9.83
CA ASN A 48 6.01 -28.54 -9.21
C ASN A 48 5.02 -28.16 -8.11
N SER A 49 5.30 -27.06 -7.37
CA SER A 49 4.41 -26.61 -6.30
C SER A 49 3.18 -25.83 -6.79
N ILE A 50 3.24 -25.26 -8.01
CA ILE A 50 2.17 -24.38 -8.52
C ILE A 50 1.35 -24.97 -9.66
N ILE A 51 1.83 -26.03 -10.33
CA ILE A 51 1.16 -26.55 -11.54
C ILE A 51 -0.28 -27.00 -11.24
N GLU A 52 -0.48 -27.70 -10.14
CA GLU A 52 -1.81 -28.15 -9.72
C GLU A 52 -2.73 -26.98 -9.42
N TYR A 53 -2.23 -25.99 -8.69
CA TYR A 53 -2.96 -24.77 -8.38
C TYR A 53 -3.39 -24.02 -9.65
N ILE A 54 -2.49 -23.80 -10.61
CA ILE A 54 -2.81 -23.12 -11.87
C ILE A 54 -3.81 -23.92 -12.70
N CYS A 55 -3.66 -25.26 -12.74
CA CYS A 55 -4.63 -26.15 -13.40
C CYS A 55 -6.02 -26.03 -12.78
N GLU A 56 -6.11 -25.94 -11.45
CA GLU A 56 -7.37 -25.76 -10.73
C GLU A 56 -8.01 -24.40 -11.06
N GLN A 57 -7.22 -23.33 -11.02
CA GLN A 57 -7.71 -21.99 -11.36
C GLN A 57 -8.21 -21.91 -12.81
N LYS A 58 -7.60 -22.66 -13.74
CA LYS A 58 -8.07 -22.68 -15.13
C LYS A 58 -9.44 -23.40 -15.30
N LYS A 59 -9.86 -24.24 -14.37
CA LYS A 59 -11.20 -24.82 -14.37
C LYS A 59 -12.28 -23.78 -14.04
N ASN A 60 -11.93 -22.66 -13.40
CA ASN A 60 -12.84 -21.55 -13.20
C ASN A 60 -13.11 -20.86 -14.55
N VAL A 61 -14.19 -21.25 -15.23
CA VAL A 61 -14.59 -20.70 -16.52
C VAL A 61 -14.81 -19.19 -16.49
N SER A 62 -15.13 -18.61 -15.32
CA SER A 62 -15.33 -17.19 -15.15
C SER A 62 -14.01 -16.43 -15.18
N PHE A 63 -12.90 -17.04 -14.81
CA PHE A 63 -11.58 -16.41 -14.76
C PHE A 63 -10.94 -16.37 -16.16
N THR A 64 -11.52 -15.58 -17.05
CA THR A 64 -11.12 -15.48 -18.46
C THR A 64 -9.77 -14.79 -18.68
N ASP A 65 -9.27 -14.01 -17.69
CA ASP A 65 -7.95 -13.40 -17.79
C ASP A 65 -6.83 -14.47 -17.79
N LEU A 66 -7.01 -15.62 -17.16
CA LEU A 66 -6.13 -16.77 -17.28
C LEU A 66 -6.45 -17.52 -18.57
N VAL A 67 -5.70 -17.24 -19.64
CA VAL A 67 -5.97 -17.76 -20.99
C VAL A 67 -5.64 -19.23 -21.10
N GLU A 68 -4.39 -19.61 -20.80
CA GLU A 68 -3.93 -20.99 -20.83
C GLU A 68 -2.66 -21.20 -20.00
N HIS A 69 -2.28 -22.46 -19.86
CA HIS A 69 -0.99 -22.86 -19.33
C HIS A 69 -0.47 -24.09 -20.11
N PHE A 70 0.85 -24.19 -20.24
CA PHE A 70 1.47 -25.29 -20.97
C PHE A 70 2.94 -25.47 -20.59
N VAL A 71 3.50 -26.61 -21.01
CA VAL A 71 4.95 -26.85 -20.91
C VAL A 71 5.53 -26.75 -22.32
N ALA A 72 6.56 -25.91 -22.50
CA ALA A 72 7.32 -25.83 -23.71
C ALA A 72 8.83 -26.02 -23.39
N GLY A 73 9.41 -27.05 -23.95
CA GLY A 73 10.75 -27.50 -23.57
C GLY A 73 10.81 -27.95 -22.12
N GLU A 74 11.64 -27.31 -21.31
CA GLU A 74 11.79 -27.63 -19.87
C GLU A 74 11.03 -26.65 -18.96
N TYR A 75 10.31 -25.67 -19.53
CA TYR A 75 9.70 -24.58 -18.77
C TYR A 75 8.19 -24.65 -18.77
N PHE A 76 7.62 -24.26 -17.64
CA PHE A 76 6.17 -24.11 -17.46
C PHE A 76 5.77 -22.68 -17.78
N HIS A 77 4.76 -22.52 -18.60
CA HIS A 77 4.25 -21.23 -19.06
C HIS A 77 2.82 -21.02 -18.61
N VAL A 78 2.52 -19.80 -18.16
CA VAL A 78 1.17 -19.36 -17.80
C VAL A 78 0.88 -18.08 -18.60
N VAL A 79 -0.26 -18.04 -19.28
CA VAL A 79 -0.66 -16.97 -20.18
C VAL A 79 -1.86 -16.24 -19.63
N PHE A 80 -1.73 -14.94 -19.52
CA PHE A 80 -2.82 -14.02 -19.16
C PHE A 80 -3.09 -13.05 -20.30
N THR A 81 -4.31 -12.51 -20.34
CA THR A 81 -4.59 -11.32 -21.15
C THR A 81 -3.75 -10.15 -20.65
N GLU A 82 -3.10 -9.41 -21.55
CA GLU A 82 -2.34 -8.23 -21.17
C GLU A 82 -3.28 -7.07 -20.84
N PRO A 83 -3.09 -6.36 -19.72
CA PRO A 83 -3.97 -5.26 -19.35
C PRO A 83 -3.85 -4.09 -20.33
N LYS A 84 -4.97 -3.41 -20.55
CA LYS A 84 -5.06 -2.23 -21.43
C LYS A 84 -5.28 -0.96 -20.61
N GLY A 85 -4.73 0.16 -21.06
CA GLY A 85 -4.91 1.47 -20.43
C GLY A 85 -3.74 1.91 -19.58
N LEU A 86 -4.01 2.78 -18.61
CA LEU A 86 -3.02 3.27 -17.64
C LEU A 86 -3.21 2.57 -16.31
N ASP A 87 -2.12 2.32 -15.59
CA ASP A 87 -2.23 1.86 -14.21
C ASP A 87 -2.99 2.87 -13.36
N LEU A 88 -3.64 2.39 -12.30
CA LEU A 88 -4.54 3.20 -11.48
C LEU A 88 -3.84 4.43 -10.88
N GLU A 89 -2.56 4.32 -10.51
CA GLU A 89 -1.82 5.44 -9.95
C GLU A 89 -1.63 6.56 -10.98
N ARG A 90 -1.23 6.20 -12.21
CA ARG A 90 -1.10 7.15 -13.33
C ARG A 90 -2.46 7.75 -13.70
N ARG A 91 -3.53 6.94 -13.69
CA ARG A 91 -4.88 7.42 -13.99
C ARG A 91 -5.36 8.44 -12.94
N LEU A 92 -5.11 8.21 -11.66
CA LEU A 92 -5.46 9.14 -10.58
C LEU A 92 -4.65 10.43 -10.62
N ARG A 93 -3.41 10.40 -11.12
CA ARG A 93 -2.60 11.62 -11.34
C ARG A 93 -3.18 12.56 -12.40
N GLN A 94 -4.09 12.10 -13.24
CA GLN A 94 -4.83 12.93 -14.20
C GLN A 94 -5.98 13.71 -13.56
N HIS A 95 -6.13 13.60 -12.22
CA HIS A 95 -7.18 14.27 -11.44
C HIS A 95 -8.61 14.03 -11.95
N PRO A 96 -9.03 12.76 -12.13
CA PRO A 96 -10.39 12.47 -12.57
C PRO A 96 -11.41 13.02 -11.57
N SER A 97 -12.56 13.45 -12.09
CA SER A 97 -13.69 13.93 -11.29
C SER A 97 -14.21 12.85 -10.34
N LEU A 98 -14.99 13.24 -9.32
CA LEU A 98 -15.64 12.28 -8.42
C LEU A 98 -16.49 11.27 -9.18
N VAL A 99 -17.25 11.72 -10.19
CA VAL A 99 -18.11 10.86 -11.01
C VAL A 99 -17.27 9.83 -11.77
N GLU A 100 -16.18 10.24 -12.40
CA GLU A 100 -15.27 9.31 -13.10
C GLU A 100 -14.68 8.28 -12.13
N ARG A 101 -14.29 8.67 -10.92
CA ARG A 101 -13.77 7.75 -9.90
C ARG A 101 -14.83 6.79 -9.38
N LEU A 102 -16.08 7.23 -9.23
CA LEU A 102 -17.22 6.35 -8.92
C LEU A 102 -17.44 5.31 -10.03
N VAL A 103 -17.37 5.73 -11.30
CA VAL A 103 -17.47 4.81 -12.44
C VAL A 103 -16.29 3.84 -12.47
N MET A 104 -15.07 4.30 -12.24
CA MET A 104 -13.89 3.40 -12.14
C MET A 104 -14.08 2.34 -11.06
N GLY A 105 -14.51 2.73 -9.86
CA GLY A 105 -14.81 1.80 -8.79
C GLY A 105 -15.89 0.78 -9.18
N LYS A 106 -16.95 1.23 -9.84
CA LYS A 106 -18.00 0.34 -10.38
C LYS A 106 -17.42 -0.67 -11.37
N LYS A 107 -16.58 -0.22 -12.31
CA LYS A 107 -15.94 -1.09 -13.31
C LYS A 107 -14.99 -2.11 -12.70
N ILE A 108 -14.28 -1.73 -11.63
CA ILE A 108 -13.47 -2.66 -10.84
C ILE A 108 -14.36 -3.75 -10.23
N MET A 109 -15.46 -3.36 -9.58
CA MET A 109 -16.39 -4.31 -8.97
C MET A 109 -17.05 -5.22 -10.03
N GLU A 110 -17.46 -4.69 -11.18
CA GLU A 110 -17.99 -5.46 -12.31
C GLU A 110 -16.99 -6.53 -12.77
N LYS A 111 -15.72 -6.14 -12.95
CA LYS A 111 -14.66 -7.06 -13.36
C LYS A 111 -14.46 -8.17 -12.34
N LEU A 112 -14.47 -7.85 -11.05
CA LEU A 112 -14.33 -8.82 -9.96
C LEU A 112 -15.49 -9.82 -9.93
N VAL A 113 -16.73 -9.35 -10.09
CA VAL A 113 -17.93 -10.20 -10.16
C VAL A 113 -17.88 -11.15 -11.36
N LEU A 114 -17.42 -10.66 -12.50
CA LEU A 114 -17.35 -11.45 -13.74
C LEU A 114 -16.24 -12.50 -13.70
N GLN A 115 -15.10 -12.15 -13.16
CA GLN A 115 -13.91 -13.01 -13.16
C GLN A 115 -13.87 -14.00 -11.99
N LYS A 116 -14.36 -13.57 -10.82
CA LYS A 116 -14.32 -14.35 -9.57
C LYS A 116 -12.96 -15.01 -9.33
N PRO A 117 -11.86 -14.26 -9.41
CA PRO A 117 -10.53 -14.81 -9.12
C PRO A 117 -10.46 -15.23 -7.66
N ASP A 118 -9.59 -16.19 -7.34
CA ASP A 118 -9.36 -16.57 -5.96
C ASP A 118 -8.59 -15.48 -5.17
N ASN A 119 -8.39 -15.73 -3.88
CA ASN A 119 -7.80 -14.73 -2.98
C ASN A 119 -6.35 -14.35 -3.35
N TYR A 120 -5.57 -15.31 -3.87
CA TYR A 120 -4.21 -15.01 -4.31
C TYR A 120 -4.22 -14.07 -5.52
N PHE A 121 -4.99 -14.38 -6.55
CA PHE A 121 -5.10 -13.52 -7.74
C PHE A 121 -5.71 -12.17 -7.43
N LEU A 122 -6.68 -12.09 -6.50
CA LEU A 122 -7.20 -10.83 -6.00
C LEU A 122 -6.11 -9.96 -5.37
N CYS A 123 -5.30 -10.52 -4.49
CA CYS A 123 -4.21 -9.76 -3.87
C CYS A 123 -3.14 -9.35 -4.88
N GLN A 124 -2.95 -10.10 -5.97
CA GLN A 124 -2.05 -9.71 -7.06
C GLN A 124 -2.58 -8.52 -7.85
N CYS A 125 -3.85 -8.53 -8.24
CA CYS A 125 -4.43 -7.50 -9.09
C CYS A 125 -4.88 -6.25 -8.33
N LEU A 126 -5.29 -6.37 -7.06
CA LEU A 126 -5.75 -5.25 -6.23
C LEU A 126 -4.60 -4.40 -5.68
N THR A 127 -3.65 -4.05 -6.54
CA THR A 127 -2.59 -3.09 -6.25
C THR A 127 -2.62 -1.96 -7.29
N PRO A 128 -2.25 -0.72 -6.93
CA PRO A 128 -2.33 0.41 -7.87
C PRO A 128 -1.55 0.22 -9.17
N MET A 129 -0.44 -0.53 -9.12
CA MET A 129 0.43 -0.79 -10.28
C MET A 129 -0.05 -1.95 -11.16
N ASN A 130 -0.89 -2.85 -10.62
CA ASN A 130 -1.38 -4.01 -11.34
C ASN A 130 -2.82 -3.84 -11.83
N MET A 131 -3.47 -2.75 -11.46
CA MET A 131 -4.81 -2.40 -11.89
C MET A 131 -4.72 -1.32 -12.98
N TYR A 132 -5.29 -1.60 -14.14
CA TYR A 132 -5.28 -0.72 -15.30
C TYR A 132 -6.67 -0.25 -15.62
N ILE A 133 -6.80 1.01 -15.99
CA ILE A 133 -8.06 1.64 -16.39
C ILE A 133 -7.90 2.19 -17.80
N THR A 134 -8.76 1.77 -18.70
CA THR A 134 -8.82 2.27 -20.08
C THR A 134 -9.40 3.69 -20.13
N ASP A 135 -9.33 4.35 -21.27
CA ASP A 135 -9.96 5.66 -21.47
C ASP A 135 -11.50 5.57 -21.43
N SER A 136 -12.08 4.41 -21.74
CA SER A 136 -13.51 4.12 -21.56
C SER A 136 -13.91 3.86 -20.10
N GLY A 137 -12.93 3.78 -19.19
CA GLY A 137 -13.14 3.50 -17.77
C GLY A 137 -13.17 2.01 -17.42
N ASP A 138 -13.00 1.11 -18.38
CA ASP A 138 -13.00 -0.33 -18.12
C ASP A 138 -11.74 -0.76 -17.35
N ALA A 139 -11.94 -1.68 -16.39
CA ALA A 139 -10.86 -2.22 -15.58
C ALA A 139 -10.23 -3.48 -16.20
N SER A 140 -8.92 -3.57 -16.18
CA SER A 140 -8.14 -4.76 -16.51
C SER A 140 -7.03 -4.98 -15.50
N PHE A 141 -6.55 -6.23 -15.38
CA PHE A 141 -5.64 -6.60 -14.30
C PHE A 141 -4.35 -7.21 -14.84
N TYR A 142 -3.25 -6.88 -14.19
CA TYR A 142 -1.94 -7.48 -14.44
C TYR A 142 -1.64 -8.52 -13.37
N TYR A 143 -1.20 -9.69 -13.81
CA TYR A 143 -0.83 -10.80 -12.94
C TYR A 143 0.65 -11.11 -13.12
N SER A 144 1.45 -10.87 -12.09
CA SER A 144 2.89 -11.16 -12.13
C SER A 144 3.24 -12.50 -11.51
N LEU A 145 2.29 -13.17 -10.89
CA LEU A 145 2.48 -14.41 -10.11
C LEU A 145 3.63 -14.30 -9.10
N PHE A 146 3.69 -13.17 -8.38
CA PHE A 146 4.67 -12.95 -7.33
C PHE A 146 4.38 -13.87 -6.12
N GLU A 147 5.40 -14.60 -5.65
CA GLU A 147 5.27 -15.58 -4.55
C GLU A 147 4.11 -16.57 -4.71
N VAL A 148 3.86 -17.04 -5.94
CA VAL A 148 2.77 -17.97 -6.23
C VAL A 148 2.89 -19.29 -5.46
N GLU A 149 4.09 -19.68 -5.08
CA GLU A 149 4.37 -20.84 -4.23
C GLU A 149 3.79 -20.72 -2.81
N LYS A 150 3.40 -19.51 -2.43
CA LYS A 150 2.74 -19.20 -1.14
C LYS A 150 1.27 -18.81 -1.30
N HIS A 151 0.63 -19.28 -2.38
CA HIS A 151 -0.76 -18.90 -2.70
C HIS A 151 -1.74 -19.21 -1.54
N GLU A 152 -1.49 -20.24 -0.74
CA GLU A 152 -2.30 -20.62 0.42
C GLU A 152 -2.29 -19.57 1.56
N ASP A 153 -1.24 -18.73 1.63
CA ASP A 153 -1.14 -17.67 2.63
C ASP A 153 -2.10 -16.48 2.35
N TYR A 154 -2.75 -16.49 1.18
CA TYR A 154 -3.64 -15.41 0.73
C TYR A 154 -5.09 -15.74 1.09
N THR A 155 -5.53 -15.19 2.21
CA THR A 155 -6.89 -15.37 2.74
C THR A 155 -7.86 -14.32 2.21
N GLY A 156 -9.18 -14.57 2.32
CA GLY A 156 -10.22 -13.59 1.99
C GLY A 156 -10.07 -12.29 2.77
N ARG A 157 -9.65 -12.35 4.04
CA ARG A 157 -9.37 -11.16 4.84
C ARG A 157 -8.22 -10.30 4.28
N LYS A 158 -7.17 -10.93 3.72
CA LYS A 158 -6.12 -10.19 3.01
C LYS A 158 -6.69 -9.53 1.76
N ALA A 159 -7.45 -10.27 0.95
CA ALA A 159 -8.07 -9.75 -0.26
C ALA A 159 -9.01 -8.56 0.04
N SER A 160 -9.82 -8.66 1.09
CA SER A 160 -10.65 -7.55 1.58
C SER A 160 -9.83 -6.32 1.97
N ALA A 161 -8.69 -6.51 2.62
CA ALA A 161 -7.80 -5.40 2.98
C ALA A 161 -7.17 -4.72 1.74
N TYR A 162 -6.82 -5.48 0.71
CA TYR A 162 -6.34 -4.94 -0.56
C TYR A 162 -7.44 -4.15 -1.28
N LEU A 163 -8.66 -4.70 -1.35
CA LEU A 163 -9.80 -4.02 -1.94
C LEU A 163 -10.15 -2.72 -1.20
N TYR A 164 -10.21 -2.77 0.13
CA TYR A 164 -10.38 -1.59 0.97
C TYR A 164 -9.37 -0.49 0.62
N ARG A 165 -8.10 -0.86 0.45
CA ARG A 165 -7.03 0.09 0.10
C ARG A 165 -7.27 0.74 -1.26
N ILE A 166 -7.64 -0.05 -2.28
CA ILE A 166 -7.91 0.46 -3.63
C ILE A 166 -9.08 1.44 -3.63
N ILE A 167 -10.21 1.05 -3.02
CA ILE A 167 -11.39 1.92 -2.97
C ILE A 167 -11.12 3.16 -2.13
N SER A 168 -10.42 3.04 -1.00
CA SER A 168 -10.01 4.21 -0.21
C SER A 168 -9.11 5.17 -0.98
N MET A 169 -8.30 4.67 -1.91
CA MET A 169 -7.43 5.49 -2.75
C MET A 169 -8.24 6.27 -3.79
N LEU A 170 -9.28 5.67 -4.37
CA LEU A 170 -10.19 6.35 -5.30
C LEU A 170 -10.88 7.58 -4.69
N PHE A 171 -11.20 7.52 -3.39
CA PHE A 171 -11.96 8.56 -2.69
C PHE A 171 -11.15 9.27 -1.60
N ALA A 172 -9.82 9.25 -1.72
CA ALA A 172 -8.94 9.76 -0.67
C ALA A 172 -9.21 11.22 -0.26
N ASP A 173 -9.60 12.06 -1.21
CA ASP A 173 -9.86 13.48 -0.95
C ASP A 173 -11.22 13.71 -0.28
N GLU A 174 -12.26 13.00 -0.70
CA GLU A 174 -13.61 13.09 -0.13
C GLU A 174 -13.65 12.44 1.27
N LEU A 175 -12.98 11.31 1.45
CA LEU A 175 -12.85 10.65 2.76
C LEU A 175 -12.12 11.53 3.77
N LYS A 176 -11.08 12.25 3.34
CA LYS A 176 -10.41 13.24 4.21
C LYS A 176 -11.33 14.38 4.64
N LYS A 177 -12.32 14.72 3.81
CA LYS A 177 -13.27 15.80 4.06
C LYS A 177 -14.54 15.32 4.78
N ASN A 178 -14.75 14.01 4.98
CA ASN A 178 -15.96 13.38 5.50
C ASN A 178 -17.24 13.83 4.73
N VAL A 179 -17.13 13.93 3.43
CA VAL A 179 -18.25 14.41 2.58
C VAL A 179 -18.95 13.28 1.84
N VAL A 180 -18.51 12.03 2.03
CA VAL A 180 -19.07 10.84 1.38
C VAL A 180 -19.41 9.73 2.39
N PRO A 181 -20.29 10.00 3.40
CA PRO A 181 -20.63 9.01 4.43
C PRO A 181 -21.08 7.64 3.89
N PRO A 182 -21.84 7.54 2.77
CA PRO A 182 -22.23 6.24 2.20
C PRO A 182 -21.01 5.42 1.78
N MET A 183 -19.97 6.06 1.22
CA MET A 183 -18.74 5.37 0.83
C MET A 183 -17.90 4.95 2.05
N GLU A 184 -17.92 5.74 3.12
CA GLU A 184 -17.28 5.37 4.39
C GLU A 184 -17.94 4.11 5.00
N ALA A 185 -19.28 4.03 4.97
CA ALA A 185 -20.02 2.86 5.43
C ALA A 185 -19.70 1.62 4.58
N PHE A 186 -19.66 1.76 3.25
CA PHE A 186 -19.25 0.69 2.35
C PHE A 186 -17.82 0.21 2.62
N LEU A 187 -16.88 1.12 2.79
CA LEU A 187 -15.49 0.78 3.13
C LEU A 187 -15.37 0.06 4.48
N LYS A 188 -16.18 0.46 5.46
CA LYS A 188 -16.22 -0.23 6.75
C LYS A 188 -16.71 -1.67 6.58
N SER A 189 -17.76 -1.89 5.78
CA SER A 189 -18.26 -3.26 5.52
C SER A 189 -17.21 -4.15 4.86
N ILE A 190 -16.45 -3.65 3.87
CA ILE A 190 -15.34 -4.40 3.26
C ILE A 190 -14.31 -4.83 4.31
N LYS A 191 -13.94 -3.90 5.22
CA LYS A 191 -12.92 -4.15 6.23
C LYS A 191 -13.31 -5.24 7.23
N GLU A 192 -14.61 -5.44 7.43
CA GLU A 192 -15.19 -6.44 8.34
C GLU A 192 -15.42 -7.80 7.67
N MET A 193 -15.21 -7.92 6.33
CA MET A 193 -15.39 -9.17 5.59
C MET A 193 -14.19 -10.11 5.79
N ASP A 194 -14.44 -11.34 6.17
CA ASP A 194 -13.43 -12.41 6.17
C ASP A 194 -13.32 -13.09 4.80
N GLU A 195 -14.41 -13.11 4.03
CA GLU A 195 -14.48 -13.60 2.65
C GLU A 195 -15.26 -12.62 1.77
N LEU A 196 -14.86 -12.49 0.50
CA LEU A 196 -15.50 -11.59 -0.46
C LEU A 196 -16.68 -12.27 -1.14
N ASP A 197 -17.90 -11.85 -0.77
CA ASP A 197 -19.08 -12.12 -1.58
C ASP A 197 -19.19 -11.07 -2.69
N TYR A 198 -18.77 -11.46 -3.89
CA TYR A 198 -18.70 -10.57 -5.04
C TYR A 198 -20.03 -9.91 -5.41
N ILE A 199 -21.16 -10.61 -5.27
CA ILE A 199 -22.49 -10.10 -5.65
C ILE A 199 -22.96 -9.07 -4.64
N SER A 200 -22.90 -9.39 -3.35
CA SER A 200 -23.23 -8.45 -2.28
C SER A 200 -22.31 -7.23 -2.29
N LEU A 201 -21.03 -7.43 -2.57
CA LEU A 201 -20.04 -6.37 -2.68
C LEU A 201 -20.40 -5.38 -3.81
N TYR A 202 -20.71 -5.90 -5.00
CA TYR A 202 -21.12 -5.08 -6.14
C TYR A 202 -22.42 -4.31 -5.87
N SER A 203 -23.42 -4.98 -5.29
CA SER A 203 -24.68 -4.33 -4.92
C SER A 203 -24.46 -3.21 -3.91
N SER A 204 -23.71 -3.48 -2.84
CA SER A 204 -23.41 -2.49 -1.80
C SER A 204 -22.60 -1.32 -2.34
N TYR A 205 -21.69 -1.55 -3.30
CA TYR A 205 -20.97 -0.47 -3.98
C TYR A 205 -21.91 0.40 -4.81
N ASN A 206 -22.83 -0.20 -5.59
CA ASN A 206 -23.80 0.54 -6.38
C ASN A 206 -24.71 1.41 -5.49
N ASP A 207 -25.17 0.87 -4.37
CA ASP A 207 -25.99 1.61 -3.42
C ASP A 207 -25.22 2.81 -2.84
N ALA A 208 -23.97 2.60 -2.46
CA ALA A 208 -23.10 3.67 -1.99
C ALA A 208 -22.83 4.72 -3.07
N MET A 209 -22.58 4.29 -4.32
CA MET A 209 -22.38 5.18 -5.47
C MET A 209 -23.60 6.06 -5.72
N VAL A 210 -24.81 5.47 -5.78
CA VAL A 210 -26.08 6.20 -5.98
C VAL A 210 -26.30 7.21 -4.86
N ALA A 211 -26.04 6.81 -3.60
CA ALA A 211 -26.17 7.69 -2.46
C ALA A 211 -25.17 8.86 -2.49
N VAL A 212 -23.92 8.63 -2.93
CA VAL A 212 -22.90 9.69 -3.09
C VAL A 212 -23.30 10.65 -4.22
N LEU A 213 -23.81 10.16 -5.35
CA LEU A 213 -24.29 11.00 -6.44
C LEU A 213 -25.51 11.85 -6.05
N GLY A 214 -26.27 11.46 -5.03
CA GLY A 214 -27.37 12.21 -4.45
C GLY A 214 -26.95 13.32 -3.49
N ILE A 215 -25.67 13.40 -3.10
CA ILE A 215 -25.16 14.47 -2.22
C ILE A 215 -25.04 15.78 -3.01
N PRO A 216 -25.65 16.89 -2.54
CA PRO A 216 -25.51 18.20 -3.18
C PRO A 216 -24.03 18.63 -3.31
N GLU A 217 -23.69 19.26 -4.43
CA GLU A 217 -22.31 19.71 -4.69
C GLU A 217 -21.78 20.67 -3.61
N GLU A 218 -22.68 21.45 -3.02
CA GLU A 218 -22.37 22.36 -1.93
C GLU A 218 -21.88 21.61 -0.67
N GLU A 219 -22.43 20.45 -0.36
CA GLU A 219 -22.02 19.61 0.76
C GLU A 219 -20.69 18.89 0.46
N LEU A 220 -20.45 18.48 -0.78
CA LEU A 220 -19.18 17.92 -1.23
C LEU A 220 -18.02 18.93 -1.15
N ALA A 221 -18.33 20.23 -1.29
CA ALA A 221 -17.38 21.34 -1.21
C ALA A 221 -17.13 21.81 0.24
N THR A 222 -17.96 21.40 1.22
CA THR A 222 -17.83 21.91 2.60
C THR A 222 -16.50 21.50 3.23
N PRO A 223 -15.69 22.48 3.63
CA PRO A 223 -14.43 22.17 4.27
C PRO A 223 -14.69 21.68 5.71
N LYS A 224 -13.99 20.64 6.10
CA LYS A 224 -13.95 20.15 7.49
C LYS A 224 -13.76 21.27 8.52
N ASN A 225 -14.35 21.09 9.69
CA ASN A 225 -14.23 21.99 10.84
C ASN A 225 -12.78 22.44 11.07
N PHE A 226 -12.61 23.72 11.49
CA PHE A 226 -11.31 24.32 11.78
C PHE A 226 -10.39 23.44 12.65
N LEU A 227 -10.96 22.78 13.65
CA LEU A 227 -10.23 21.85 14.54
C LEU A 227 -9.65 20.65 13.80
N PHE A 228 -10.34 20.14 12.79
CA PHE A 228 -9.84 19.04 11.97
C PHE A 228 -8.71 19.47 11.04
N ARG A 229 -8.77 20.68 10.44
CA ARG A 229 -7.67 21.26 9.64
C ARG A 229 -6.43 21.49 10.50
N LEU A 230 -6.64 21.97 11.74
CA LEU A 230 -5.56 22.15 12.71
C LEU A 230 -4.91 20.81 13.06
N TRP A 231 -5.74 19.77 13.29
CA TRP A 231 -5.25 18.43 13.62
C TRP A 231 -4.51 17.75 12.44
N GLU A 232 -4.97 17.94 11.20
CA GLU A 232 -4.24 17.47 10.01
C GLU A 232 -2.88 18.18 9.84
N ARG A 233 -2.84 19.49 10.06
CA ARG A 233 -1.57 20.23 10.07
C ARG A 233 -0.62 19.73 11.15
N ILE A 234 -1.11 19.50 12.36
CA ILE A 234 -0.33 18.96 13.47
C ILE A 234 0.16 17.53 13.12
N LYS A 235 -0.67 16.71 12.52
CA LYS A 235 -0.31 15.34 12.12
C LYS A 235 0.75 15.33 11.02
N GLY A 236 0.66 16.22 10.03
CA GLY A 236 1.66 16.37 8.96
C GLY A 236 3.02 16.88 9.48
N VAL A 237 3.00 17.69 10.54
CA VAL A 237 4.22 18.26 11.16
C VAL A 237 4.69 17.45 12.38
N ARG A 238 4.00 16.38 12.74
CA ARG A 238 4.28 15.59 13.96
C ARG A 238 5.73 15.14 14.08
N THR A 239 6.36 14.80 12.98
CA THR A 239 7.77 14.39 12.95
C THR A 239 8.72 15.56 13.21
N GLN A 240 8.38 16.75 12.71
CA GLN A 240 9.16 17.96 12.94
C GLN A 240 8.92 18.48 14.36
N ILE A 241 7.68 18.45 14.86
CA ILE A 241 7.35 18.82 16.25
C ILE A 241 8.12 17.93 17.24
N LYS A 242 8.21 16.63 17.00
CA LYS A 242 9.02 15.72 17.83
C LYS A 242 10.51 16.12 17.85
N LYS A 243 11.08 16.49 16.69
CA LYS A 243 12.47 16.94 16.60
C LYS A 243 12.71 18.25 17.36
N VAL A 244 11.79 19.21 17.20
CA VAL A 244 11.86 20.51 17.90
C VAL A 244 11.70 20.32 19.41
N LEU A 245 10.77 19.48 19.86
CA LEU A 245 10.58 19.20 21.29
C LEU A 245 11.82 18.53 21.90
N LEU A 246 12.41 17.58 21.18
CA LEU A 246 13.63 16.89 21.61
C LEU A 246 14.81 17.87 21.68
N PHE A 247 14.91 18.81 20.74
CA PHE A 247 15.91 19.87 20.77
C PHE A 247 15.72 20.82 21.98
N ILE A 248 14.48 21.21 22.29
CA ILE A 248 14.17 22.06 23.46
C ILE A 248 14.53 21.35 24.75
N ILE A 249 14.23 20.04 24.88
CA ILE A 249 14.62 19.24 26.03
C ILE A 249 16.15 19.19 26.14
N PHE A 250 16.85 18.95 25.04
CA PHE A 250 18.31 18.90 25.02
C PHE A 250 18.93 20.24 25.45
N VAL A 251 18.43 21.36 24.94
CA VAL A 251 18.86 22.71 25.35
C VAL A 251 18.57 22.94 26.84
N GLY A 252 17.41 22.54 27.33
CA GLY A 252 17.07 22.65 28.77
C GLY A 252 18.00 21.86 29.67
N VAL A 253 18.33 20.62 29.31
CA VAL A 253 19.31 19.78 30.04
C VAL A 253 20.71 20.40 29.99
N PHE A 254 21.11 20.95 28.85
CA PHE A 254 22.40 21.63 28.71
C PHE A 254 22.48 22.85 29.60
N ILE A 255 21.48 23.73 29.62
CA ILE A 255 21.41 24.91 30.51
C ILE A 255 21.44 24.46 31.98
N TYR A 256 20.71 23.40 32.34
CA TYR A 256 20.72 22.86 33.69
C TYR A 256 22.10 22.35 34.12
N MET A 257 22.81 21.65 33.22
CA MET A 257 24.21 21.21 33.49
C MET A 257 25.14 22.40 33.69
N VAL A 258 25.11 23.40 32.84
CA VAL A 258 25.92 24.60 32.94
C VAL A 258 25.64 25.33 34.26
N TYR A 259 24.37 25.45 34.63
CA TYR A 259 23.95 26.06 35.90
C TYR A 259 24.51 25.30 37.12
N ASN A 260 24.44 23.96 37.10
CA ASN A 260 25.01 23.15 38.18
C ASN A 260 26.52 23.25 38.26
N ILE A 261 27.25 23.25 37.16
CA ILE A 261 28.71 23.43 37.11
C ILE A 261 29.09 24.81 37.68
N TYR A 262 28.37 25.86 37.30
CA TYR A 262 28.60 27.20 37.79
C TYR A 262 28.35 27.31 39.28
N ASN A 263 27.27 26.71 39.81
CA ASN A 263 27.00 26.68 41.25
C ASN A 263 28.00 25.83 42.04
N ALA A 264 28.40 24.68 41.49
CA ALA A 264 29.44 23.84 42.11
C ALA A 264 30.80 24.59 42.24
N GLY A 265 31.14 25.39 41.21
CA GLY A 265 32.33 26.28 41.27
C GLY A 265 32.22 27.36 42.34
N ARG A 266 31.01 27.92 42.54
CA ARG A 266 30.79 28.92 43.63
C ARG A 266 30.89 28.30 45.01
N ILE A 267 30.36 27.10 45.22
CA ILE A 267 30.43 26.40 46.52
C ILE A 267 31.91 26.10 46.85
N LYS A 268 32.71 25.67 45.87
CA LYS A 268 34.13 25.38 46.07
C LYS A 268 34.91 26.63 46.50
N ASN A 269 34.63 27.82 45.88
CA ASN A 269 35.26 29.07 46.30
C ASN A 269 34.85 29.50 47.72
N TYR A 270 33.64 29.16 48.17
CA TYR A 270 33.22 29.44 49.56
C TYR A 270 33.92 28.51 50.56
N VAL A 271 34.14 27.25 50.24
CA VAL A 271 34.84 26.31 51.13
C VAL A 271 36.31 26.70 51.26
N ASP A 272 37.01 27.06 50.18
CA ASP A 272 38.42 27.49 50.21
C ASP A 272 38.61 28.78 51.05
N HIS A 273 37.55 29.67 51.13
CA HIS A 273 37.60 30.87 51.98
C HIS A 273 37.43 30.54 53.46
N PHE A 274 36.73 29.46 53.81
CA PHE A 274 36.61 29.02 55.20
C PHE A 274 37.82 28.28 55.73
N GLU A 275 38.56 27.56 54.92
CA GLU A 275 39.80 26.87 55.31
C GLU A 275 40.94 27.85 55.63
N SER A 276 40.92 29.07 55.11
CA SER A 276 41.93 30.10 55.38
C SER A 276 41.72 30.87 56.72
N ILE A 277 40.56 30.69 57.41
CA ILE A 277 40.24 31.39 58.67
C ILE A 277 40.60 30.55 59.91
N GLY A 278 41.07 29.30 59.77
CA GLY A 278 41.19 28.31 60.85
C GLY A 278 42.56 28.07 61.44
N SER A 279 43.58 28.91 61.25
CA SER A 279 44.90 28.68 61.96
C SER A 279 45.05 29.67 63.14
N VAL A 280 44.52 29.33 64.26
CA VAL A 280 44.85 29.98 65.54
C VAL A 280 46.11 29.26 66.11
N THR A 281 47.26 30.00 66.15
CA THR A 281 48.49 29.54 66.82
C THR A 281 48.25 29.68 68.30
N ILE A 282 48.18 28.60 69.07
CA ILE A 282 48.25 28.60 70.53
C ILE A 282 49.73 28.67 70.91
N GLN A 283 50.14 29.82 71.47
CA GLN A 283 51.45 29.91 72.18
C GLN A 283 51.24 29.28 73.53
N GLU A 284 51.92 28.16 73.75
CA GLU A 284 52.14 27.64 75.09
C GLU A 284 53.14 28.57 75.77
N GLY A 285 52.66 29.21 76.87
CA GLY A 285 53.52 29.93 77.79
C GLY A 285 54.27 28.97 78.64
N GLU A 286 55.58 29.00 78.60
CA GLU A 286 56.45 28.45 79.62
C GLU A 286 56.22 29.19 80.92
N ASP A 287 55.77 28.50 81.97
CA ASP A 287 55.85 28.99 83.34
C ASP A 287 57.00 28.18 84.02
N GLU A 288 58.02 28.94 84.43
CA GLU A 288 59.05 28.56 85.39
C GLU A 288 58.44 28.38 86.77
N GLN A 289 58.82 27.39 87.48
CA GLN A 289 59.24 27.04 88.83
C GLN A 289 58.67 25.76 89.37
#